data_7401b8b4867640cb246f7293381c0b43
#
_entry.id   7401b8b4867640cb246f7293381c0b43
#
_cell.length_a   1.000
_cell.length_b   1.000
_cell.length_c   1.000
_cell.angle_alpha   90.00
_cell.angle_beta   90.00
_cell.angle_gamma   90.00
#
_symmetry.space_group_name_H-M   'P 1'
#
loop_
_entity.id
_entity.type
_entity.pdbx_description
1 polymer ?
#
loop_
_entity_poly.entity_id
_entity_poly.type
_entity_poly.pdbx_seq_one_letter_code
_entity_poly.pdbx_strand_id
1 'polypeptide(L)'
;MVERLEWRRGRARRASAAVLAGSALLTMCGVLTACGGGADGDDQPADPPAASGTLEQIASKARCEPNLQTDAEEIRQANCATDEGRWILATFATDRGQREWLNEANDYGGSYLVGRKWVAAGDADVVAALRGRLGGTVETGSSHHSGGSGGGGDETGHSGHHGS
;
A
#
# COMPACT_ATOMS: atom_id res chain seq x y z
N MET A 1 8.09 40.61 28.44
CA MET A 1 9.48 40.24 28.17
C MET A 1 9.45 39.18 27.09
N VAL A 2 9.85 39.60 25.94
CA VAL A 2 9.74 38.84 24.67
C VAL A 2 11.15 38.47 24.31
N GLU A 3 11.50 37.18 24.31
CA GLU A 3 12.77 36.74 23.77
C GLU A 3 12.54 36.02 22.44
N ARG A 4 12.93 36.72 21.41
CA ARG A 4 13.07 36.22 20.06
C ARG A 4 14.34 35.39 19.98
N LEU A 5 14.23 34.11 19.72
CA LEU A 5 15.34 33.29 19.27
C LEU A 5 15.33 33.23 17.74
N GLU A 6 16.16 34.06 17.18
CA GLU A 6 16.52 34.01 15.76
C GLU A 6 17.38 32.78 15.47
N TRP A 7 16.84 31.88 14.66
CA TRP A 7 17.62 30.80 14.10
C TRP A 7 18.34 31.28 12.83
N ARG A 8 19.63 31.47 13.00
CA ARG A 8 20.58 31.88 11.95
C ARG A 8 20.63 30.85 10.82
N ARG A 9 20.45 31.37 9.63
CA ARG A 9 20.73 30.74 8.36
C ARG A 9 22.22 30.41 8.23
N GLY A 10 22.54 29.13 8.25
CA GLY A 10 23.86 28.63 7.88
C GLY A 10 23.88 28.23 6.40
N ARG A 11 24.29 29.19 5.56
CA ARG A 11 24.63 28.95 4.16
C ARG A 11 26.07 28.46 4.12
N ALA A 12 26.29 27.21 3.73
CA ALA A 12 27.64 26.77 3.33
C ALA A 12 27.58 26.27 1.89
N ARG A 13 28.02 27.19 1.01
CA ARG A 13 28.43 26.87 -0.35
C ARG A 13 29.84 26.27 -0.27
N ARG A 14 30.07 25.14 -0.89
CA ARG A 14 31.40 24.81 -1.41
C ARG A 14 31.27 24.18 -2.78
N ALA A 15 31.67 24.96 -3.74
CA ALA A 15 32.09 24.56 -5.06
C ALA A 15 33.52 24.04 -5.00
N SER A 16 33.88 23.15 -5.88
CA SER A 16 35.18 23.00 -6.55
C SER A 16 35.08 21.72 -7.37
N ALA A 17 34.99 21.79 -8.67
CA ALA A 17 36.12 22.01 -9.59
C ALA A 17 36.90 20.70 -9.81
N ALA A 18 36.61 20.11 -10.96
CA ALA A 18 37.49 19.97 -12.14
C ALA A 18 38.66 18.98 -12.00
N VAL A 19 38.81 18.16 -12.97
CA VAL A 19 39.90 18.09 -13.93
C VAL A 19 40.33 16.66 -14.31
N LEU A 20 40.32 16.44 -15.59
CA LEU A 20 41.18 15.74 -16.56
C LEU A 20 40.95 14.23 -16.74
N ALA A 21 40.53 13.86 -17.91
CA ALA A 21 41.31 13.59 -19.13
C ALA A 21 42.26 12.37 -19.02
N GLY A 22 42.02 11.40 -19.82
CA GLY A 22 42.96 10.33 -20.06
C GLY A 22 42.38 9.13 -20.80
N SER A 23 42.50 9.18 -22.12
CA SER A 23 43.03 8.15 -23.02
C SER A 23 42.29 6.87 -23.29
N ALA A 24 41.98 6.79 -24.52
CA ALA A 24 41.62 5.69 -25.37
C ALA A 24 42.44 4.40 -25.14
N LEU A 25 41.74 3.29 -25.21
CA LEU A 25 42.28 2.06 -25.83
C LEU A 25 41.10 1.27 -26.44
N LEU A 26 41.14 1.17 -27.76
CA LEU A 26 40.39 0.27 -28.56
C LEU A 26 40.71 -1.16 -28.15
N THR A 27 39.71 -1.97 -27.91
CA THR A 27 39.82 -3.40 -28.18
C THR A 27 38.51 -3.89 -28.76
N MET A 28 38.66 -4.29 -29.98
CA MET A 28 37.73 -4.97 -30.87
C MET A 28 37.45 -6.39 -30.35
N CYS A 29 36.27 -6.84 -30.60
CA CYS A 29 35.85 -8.24 -30.87
C CYS A 29 34.73 -8.74 -29.96
N GLY A 30 33.66 -9.15 -30.58
CA GLY A 30 32.70 -10.08 -30.02
C GLY A 30 31.27 -9.80 -30.43
N VAL A 31 30.96 -9.98 -31.71
CA VAL A 31 29.58 -10.11 -32.19
C VAL A 31 29.02 -11.43 -31.69
N LEU A 32 28.22 -11.41 -30.68
CA LEU A 32 27.31 -12.49 -30.36
C LEU A 32 25.88 -11.95 -30.51
N THR A 33 25.35 -12.18 -31.70
CA THR A 33 23.91 -12.08 -31.96
C THR A 33 23.19 -13.11 -31.13
N ALA A 34 22.68 -12.74 -30.00
CA ALA A 34 21.65 -13.46 -29.29
C ALA A 34 20.30 -12.86 -29.70
N CYS A 35 19.60 -13.57 -30.56
CA CYS A 35 18.17 -13.42 -30.74
C CYS A 35 17.51 -13.71 -29.39
N GLY A 36 17.04 -12.72 -28.73
CA GLY A 36 16.22 -12.84 -27.54
C GLY A 36 15.00 -11.94 -27.72
N GLY A 37 13.84 -12.58 -27.74
CA GLY A 37 12.53 -12.04 -28.06
C GLY A 37 12.21 -10.70 -27.41
N GLY A 38 11.49 -9.92 -28.19
CA GLY A 38 10.84 -8.71 -27.71
C GLY A 38 9.96 -9.03 -26.51
N ALA A 39 10.35 -8.49 -25.38
CA ALA A 39 9.42 -8.17 -24.33
C ALA A 39 9.15 -6.69 -24.54
N ASP A 40 7.98 -6.38 -25.07
CA ASP A 40 7.37 -5.08 -24.87
C ASP A 40 7.13 -4.99 -23.38
N GLY A 41 8.17 -4.62 -22.64
CA GLY A 41 8.07 -4.27 -21.25
C GLY A 41 7.42 -2.92 -21.22
N ASP A 42 6.16 -2.86 -20.83
CA ASP A 42 5.56 -1.66 -20.32
C ASP A 42 6.53 -1.08 -19.29
N ASP A 43 7.10 0.08 -19.59
CA ASP A 43 7.88 0.89 -18.66
C ASP A 43 6.96 1.48 -17.57
N GLN A 44 6.21 0.61 -16.92
CA GLN A 44 5.48 1.00 -15.73
C GLN A 44 6.49 1.09 -14.60
N PRO A 45 6.61 2.25 -13.95
CA PRO A 45 7.54 2.39 -12.82
C PRO A 45 7.27 1.25 -11.83
N ALA A 46 8.30 0.47 -11.54
CA ALA A 46 8.17 -0.60 -10.56
C ALA A 46 7.72 0.00 -9.22
N ASP A 47 6.71 -0.61 -8.60
CA ASP A 47 6.28 -0.20 -7.27
C ASP A 47 7.46 -0.19 -6.30
N PRO A 48 7.53 0.79 -5.41
CA PRO A 48 8.59 0.83 -4.42
C PRO A 48 8.56 -0.42 -3.53
N PRO A 49 9.70 -0.86 -3.01
CA PRO A 49 9.72 -1.94 -2.04
C PRO A 49 8.84 -1.59 -0.84
N ALA A 50 8.15 -2.58 -0.30
CA ALA A 50 7.23 -2.37 0.82
C ALA A 50 7.91 -1.65 1.98
N ALA A 51 7.28 -0.62 2.50
CA ALA A 51 7.75 0.12 3.66
C ALA A 51 7.92 -0.81 4.87
N SER A 52 8.83 -0.46 5.74
CA SER A 52 9.06 -1.15 7.02
C SER A 52 9.36 -0.13 8.10
N GLY A 53 9.14 -0.52 9.36
CA GLY A 53 9.42 0.33 10.51
C GLY A 53 8.24 0.43 11.48
N THR A 54 8.29 1.43 12.36
CA THR A 54 7.22 1.72 13.31
C THR A 54 6.00 2.35 12.61
N LEU A 55 4.87 2.42 13.31
CA LEU A 55 3.65 3.05 12.82
C LEU A 55 3.94 4.49 12.35
N GLU A 56 4.68 5.26 13.14
CA GLU A 56 5.01 6.65 12.85
C GLU A 56 5.92 6.78 11.61
N GLN A 57 6.86 5.86 11.44
CA GLN A 57 7.76 5.84 10.28
C GLN A 57 7.01 5.52 8.99
N ILE A 58 6.06 4.59 9.03
CA ILE A 58 5.21 4.25 7.89
C ILE A 58 4.25 5.39 7.58
N ALA A 59 3.60 5.95 8.60
CA ALA A 59 2.72 7.11 8.46
C ALA A 59 3.45 8.32 7.84
N SER A 60 4.67 8.60 8.28
CA SER A 60 5.51 9.67 7.73
C SER A 60 5.81 9.48 6.24
N LYS A 61 6.12 8.25 5.80
CA LYS A 61 6.30 7.93 4.38
C LYS A 61 5.04 8.16 3.57
N ALA A 62 3.88 7.89 4.15
CA ALA A 62 2.57 8.16 3.56
C ALA A 62 2.14 9.62 3.67
N ARG A 63 2.95 10.49 4.29
CA ARG A 63 2.63 11.91 4.58
C ARG A 63 1.42 12.08 5.49
N CYS A 64 1.21 11.14 6.40
CA CYS A 64 0.17 11.18 7.41
C CYS A 64 0.76 11.56 8.77
N GLU A 65 0.09 12.44 9.48
CA GLU A 65 0.26 12.60 10.92
C GLU A 65 -0.72 11.63 11.62
N PRO A 66 -0.22 10.57 12.25
CA PRO A 66 -1.09 9.50 12.74
C PRO A 66 -1.83 9.91 14.00
N ASN A 67 -3.15 9.80 13.98
CA ASN A 67 -3.98 9.92 15.16
C ASN A 67 -4.19 8.53 15.78
N LEU A 68 -3.43 8.22 16.84
CA LEU A 68 -3.46 6.91 17.48
C LEU A 68 -4.82 6.63 18.12
N GLN A 69 -5.37 5.46 17.82
CA GLN A 69 -6.63 4.93 18.36
C GLN A 69 -6.38 3.74 19.29
N THR A 70 -5.38 2.93 18.96
CA THR A 70 -4.97 1.77 19.75
C THR A 70 -3.46 1.78 19.87
N ASP A 71 -2.96 1.57 21.09
CA ASP A 71 -1.54 1.48 21.39
C ASP A 71 -1.30 0.30 22.36
N ALA A 72 -1.34 -0.91 21.80
CA ALA A 72 -1.10 -2.15 22.53
C ALA A 72 0.15 -2.85 21.99
N GLU A 73 0.71 -3.78 22.78
CA GLU A 73 1.93 -4.52 22.39
C GLU A 73 1.73 -5.32 21.10
N GLU A 74 0.55 -5.92 20.92
CA GLU A 74 0.25 -6.82 19.80
C GLU A 74 -0.09 -6.05 18.52
N ILE A 75 -0.78 -4.90 18.68
CA ILE A 75 -1.30 -4.10 17.58
C ILE A 75 -1.34 -2.61 17.96
N ARG A 76 -0.91 -1.79 17.03
CA ARG A 76 -1.10 -0.34 17.11
C ARG A 76 -1.91 0.13 15.91
N GLN A 77 -2.87 1.01 16.14
CA GLN A 77 -3.73 1.55 15.07
C GLN A 77 -3.82 3.07 15.15
N ALA A 78 -3.83 3.68 13.99
CA ALA A 78 -4.02 5.12 13.86
C ALA A 78 -4.94 5.45 12.68
N ASN A 79 -5.72 6.51 12.85
CA ASN A 79 -6.40 7.14 11.75
C ASN A 79 -5.45 8.10 11.04
N CYS A 80 -5.47 8.04 9.72
CA CYS A 80 -4.74 8.91 8.83
C CYS A 80 -5.70 9.70 7.94
N ALA A 81 -5.36 10.94 7.65
CA ALA A 81 -6.03 11.76 6.66
C ALA A 81 -4.96 12.46 5.80
N THR A 82 -5.05 12.29 4.50
CA THR A 82 -4.15 12.89 3.51
C THR A 82 -4.98 13.48 2.37
N ASP A 83 -4.33 14.08 1.39
CA ASP A 83 -5.02 14.62 0.21
C ASP A 83 -5.75 13.53 -0.58
N GLU A 84 -5.29 12.27 -0.49
CA GLU A 84 -5.93 11.12 -1.13
C GLU A 84 -7.19 10.65 -0.41
N GLY A 85 -7.35 10.99 0.87
CA GLY A 85 -8.52 10.61 1.65
C GLY A 85 -8.18 10.12 3.07
N ARG A 86 -9.15 9.43 3.67
CA ARG A 86 -9.03 8.86 5.02
C ARG A 86 -8.75 7.37 4.94
N TRP A 87 -7.90 6.91 5.84
CA TRP A 87 -7.51 5.51 5.92
C TRP A 87 -7.02 5.17 7.32
N ILE A 88 -6.94 3.89 7.61
CA ILE A 88 -6.45 3.37 8.89
C ILE A 88 -5.11 2.71 8.66
N LEU A 89 -4.12 3.01 9.50
CA LEU A 89 -2.86 2.30 9.56
C LEU A 89 -2.84 1.39 10.79
N ALA A 90 -2.60 0.11 10.57
CA ALA A 90 -2.36 -0.86 11.62
C ALA A 90 -0.94 -1.42 11.51
N THR A 91 -0.25 -1.58 12.64
CA THR A 91 1.04 -2.28 12.73
C THR A 91 0.94 -3.39 13.76
N PHE A 92 1.68 -4.47 13.53
CA PHE A 92 1.57 -5.71 14.28
C PHE A 92 2.93 -6.13 14.85
N ALA A 93 2.93 -6.67 16.05
CA ALA A 93 4.13 -7.27 16.66
C ALA A 93 4.60 -8.50 15.87
N THR A 94 3.68 -9.27 15.33
CA THR A 94 3.95 -10.54 14.65
C THR A 94 3.28 -10.64 13.28
N ASP A 95 3.88 -11.39 12.34
CA ASP A 95 3.26 -11.71 11.06
C ASP A 95 1.99 -12.57 11.24
N ARG A 96 1.90 -13.32 12.33
CA ARG A 96 0.72 -14.11 12.66
C ARG A 96 -0.45 -13.20 13.05
N GLY A 97 -0.24 -12.25 13.93
CA GLY A 97 -1.28 -11.28 14.34
C GLY A 97 -1.79 -10.48 13.15
N GLN A 98 -0.89 -10.09 12.23
CA GLN A 98 -1.30 -9.44 10.99
C GLN A 98 -2.24 -10.32 10.15
N ARG A 99 -1.89 -11.61 9.96
CA ARG A 99 -2.74 -12.52 9.16
C ARG A 99 -4.09 -12.77 9.81
N GLU A 100 -4.13 -12.96 11.13
CA GLU A 100 -5.38 -13.15 11.88
C GLU A 100 -6.29 -11.92 11.72
N TRP A 101 -5.72 -10.74 11.88
CA TRP A 101 -6.45 -9.48 11.70
C TRP A 101 -6.98 -9.31 10.25
N LEU A 102 -6.16 -9.61 9.24
CA LEU A 102 -6.57 -9.54 7.84
C LEU A 102 -7.68 -10.53 7.50
N ASN A 103 -7.61 -11.75 8.00
CA ASN A 103 -8.65 -12.74 7.80
C ASN A 103 -9.99 -12.26 8.35
N GLU A 104 -9.99 -11.67 9.53
CA GLU A 104 -11.20 -11.10 10.12
C GLU A 104 -11.69 -9.86 9.34
N ALA A 105 -10.78 -8.97 8.98
CA ALA A 105 -11.13 -7.75 8.24
C ALA A 105 -11.71 -8.05 6.84
N ASN A 106 -11.18 -9.06 6.16
CA ASN A 106 -11.63 -9.45 4.82
C ASN A 106 -13.11 -9.85 4.77
N ASP A 107 -13.68 -10.36 5.86
CA ASP A 107 -15.09 -10.74 5.94
C ASP A 107 -16.03 -9.51 5.86
N TYR A 108 -15.51 -8.34 6.20
CA TYR A 108 -16.27 -7.08 6.11
C TYR A 108 -16.13 -6.37 4.76
N GLY A 109 -15.30 -6.89 3.86
CA GLY A 109 -14.98 -6.25 2.59
C GLY A 109 -13.97 -5.12 2.75
N GLY A 110 -13.79 -4.31 1.70
CA GLY A 110 -12.87 -3.18 1.69
C GLY A 110 -11.58 -3.44 0.93
N SER A 111 -10.70 -2.46 0.90
CA SER A 111 -9.40 -2.53 0.25
C SER A 111 -8.27 -2.36 1.27
N TYR A 112 -7.25 -3.18 1.12
CA TYR A 112 -6.13 -3.26 2.04
C TYR A 112 -4.82 -3.17 1.29
N LEU A 113 -3.90 -2.34 1.73
CA LEU A 113 -2.50 -2.36 1.30
C LEU A 113 -1.70 -3.08 2.37
N VAL A 114 -1.12 -4.20 1.99
CA VAL A 114 -0.45 -5.11 2.92
C VAL A 114 1.06 -5.05 2.72
N GLY A 115 1.77 -4.70 3.78
CA GLY A 115 3.21 -4.84 3.87
C GLY A 115 3.60 -5.76 5.03
N ARG A 116 4.88 -5.90 5.28
CA ARG A 116 5.34 -6.74 6.37
C ARG A 116 5.02 -6.13 7.72
N LYS A 117 4.14 -6.78 8.49
CA LYS A 117 3.69 -6.36 9.83
C LYS A 117 2.96 -5.02 9.83
N TRP A 118 2.36 -4.61 8.72
CA TRP A 118 1.48 -3.47 8.67
C TRP A 118 0.41 -3.63 7.58
N VAL A 119 -0.69 -2.95 7.78
CA VAL A 119 -1.80 -2.87 6.84
C VAL A 119 -2.31 -1.43 6.81
N ALA A 120 -2.56 -0.90 5.62
CA ALA A 120 -3.35 0.30 5.44
C ALA A 120 -4.70 -0.07 4.83
N ALA A 121 -5.79 0.33 5.48
CA ALA A 121 -7.16 0.03 5.06
C ALA A 121 -7.92 1.32 4.71
N GLY A 122 -8.58 1.35 3.57
CA GLY A 122 -9.31 2.52 3.10
C GLY A 122 -10.07 2.24 1.81
N ASP A 123 -10.56 3.30 1.17
CA ASP A 123 -11.18 3.20 -0.14
C ASP A 123 -10.16 2.74 -1.19
N ALA A 124 -10.64 2.07 -2.24
CA ALA A 124 -9.78 1.47 -3.26
C ALA A 124 -8.81 2.48 -3.90
N ASP A 125 -9.27 3.68 -4.19
CA ASP A 125 -8.45 4.74 -4.79
C ASP A 125 -7.37 5.24 -3.82
N VAL A 126 -7.70 5.35 -2.53
CA VAL A 126 -6.76 5.71 -1.47
C VAL A 126 -5.67 4.65 -1.34
N VAL A 127 -6.06 3.39 -1.30
CA VAL A 127 -5.14 2.24 -1.21
C VAL A 127 -4.22 2.18 -2.43
N ALA A 128 -4.75 2.42 -3.63
CA ALA A 128 -3.95 2.48 -4.86
C ALA A 128 -2.91 3.62 -4.81
N ALA A 129 -3.30 4.80 -4.35
CA ALA A 129 -2.37 5.93 -4.20
C ALA A 129 -1.29 5.67 -3.13
N LEU A 130 -1.66 5.04 -2.01
CA LEU A 130 -0.72 4.66 -0.95
C LEU A 130 0.32 3.64 -1.43
N ARG A 131 -0.08 2.71 -2.32
CA ARG A 131 0.84 1.73 -2.91
C ARG A 131 2.03 2.39 -3.60
N GLY A 132 1.79 3.46 -4.33
CA GLY A 132 2.86 4.22 -4.99
C GLY A 132 3.90 4.83 -4.03
N ARG A 133 3.57 5.01 -2.75
CA ARG A 133 4.47 5.58 -1.72
C ARG A 133 5.05 4.53 -0.79
N LEU A 134 4.23 3.57 -0.41
CA LEU A 134 4.57 2.58 0.61
C LEU A 134 5.01 1.24 0.03
N GLY A 135 4.75 0.99 -1.25
CA GLY A 135 4.86 -0.36 -1.81
C GLY A 135 3.87 -1.32 -1.15
N GLY A 136 4.09 -2.60 -1.31
CA GLY A 136 3.23 -3.63 -0.73
C GLY A 136 2.23 -4.19 -1.72
N THR A 137 1.37 -5.08 -1.25
CA THR A 137 0.39 -5.81 -2.05
C THR A 137 -1.02 -5.31 -1.73
N VAL A 138 -1.81 -5.05 -2.77
CA VAL A 138 -3.23 -4.70 -2.59
C VAL A 138 -4.04 -5.98 -2.47
N GLU A 139 -4.85 -6.07 -1.42
CA GLU A 139 -5.83 -7.12 -1.19
C GLU A 139 -7.22 -6.52 -1.12
N THR A 140 -8.23 -7.25 -1.58
CA THR A 140 -9.64 -6.84 -1.52
C THR A 140 -10.43 -7.89 -0.77
N GLY A 141 -11.10 -7.45 0.28
CA GLY A 141 -11.98 -8.31 1.06
C GLY A 141 -13.28 -8.62 0.31
N SER A 142 -13.84 -9.79 0.58
CA SER A 142 -15.13 -10.22 0.02
C SER A 142 -16.21 -10.01 1.07
N SER A 143 -17.08 -9.02 0.85
CA SER A 143 -18.27 -8.94 1.70
C SER A 143 -19.22 -10.09 1.35
N HIS A 144 -19.43 -11.01 2.28
CA HIS A 144 -20.40 -12.10 2.12
C HIS A 144 -21.87 -11.65 2.15
N HIS A 145 -22.11 -10.33 2.22
CA HIS A 145 -23.46 -9.73 2.20
C HIS A 145 -23.96 -9.32 0.81
N SER A 146 -23.24 -9.63 -0.27
CA SER A 146 -23.75 -9.52 -1.63
C SER A 146 -24.59 -10.77 -1.97
N GLY A 147 -25.48 -11.11 -1.08
CA GLY A 147 -26.39 -12.20 -1.23
C GLY A 147 -27.59 -11.79 -2.01
N GLY A 148 -27.77 -12.39 -3.16
CA GLY A 148 -29.01 -12.92 -3.60
C GLY A 148 -30.22 -12.01 -3.66
N SER A 149 -30.21 -11.10 -4.64
CA SER A 149 -31.43 -10.77 -5.36
C SER A 149 -31.44 -11.59 -6.65
N GLY A 150 -31.77 -12.86 -6.53
CA GLY A 150 -32.08 -13.74 -7.62
C GLY A 150 -33.52 -14.22 -7.41
N GLY A 151 -34.47 -13.41 -7.82
CA GLY A 151 -35.83 -13.84 -7.98
C GLY A 151 -35.91 -14.85 -9.11
N GLY A 152 -36.51 -15.92 -8.88
CA GLY A 152 -36.96 -16.90 -9.83
C GLY A 152 -38.24 -17.47 -9.29
N GLY A 153 -39.34 -16.87 -9.68
CA GLY A 153 -40.64 -17.47 -9.49
C GLY A 153 -40.73 -18.73 -10.32
N ASP A 154 -41.29 -19.75 -9.76
CA ASP A 154 -42.08 -20.75 -10.47
C ASP A 154 -43.19 -21.17 -9.55
N GLU A 155 -44.28 -20.51 -9.77
CA GLU A 155 -45.60 -20.95 -9.39
C GLU A 155 -45.94 -22.19 -10.19
N THR A 156 -45.76 -23.34 -9.64
CA THR A 156 -46.50 -24.49 -10.11
C THR A 156 -47.42 -24.95 -9.00
N GLY A 157 -48.69 -24.62 -9.22
CA GLY A 157 -49.80 -25.05 -8.42
C GLY A 157 -49.89 -26.57 -8.34
N HIS A 158 -50.17 -27.05 -7.17
CA HIS A 158 -50.81 -28.34 -6.99
C HIS A 158 -52.08 -28.18 -6.21
N SER A 159 -53.15 -28.10 -6.99
CA SER A 159 -54.45 -28.45 -6.58
C SER A 159 -54.51 -29.95 -6.33
N GLY A 160 -55.14 -30.36 -5.27
CA GLY A 160 -55.47 -31.74 -5.08
C GLY A 160 -56.06 -31.98 -3.71
N HIS A 161 -57.28 -31.80 -3.63
CA HIS A 161 -58.27 -32.85 -3.35
C HIS A 161 -58.08 -33.63 -2.05
N HIS A 162 -59.19 -33.54 -1.41
CA HIS A 162 -60.00 -33.85 -0.66
C HIS A 162 -60.68 -34.72 -0.27
N GLY A 163 -61.32 -34.85 0.43
CA GLY A 163 -62.57 -35.69 0.57
C GLY A 163 -62.57 -36.65 1.70
N SER A 164 -63.60 -36.42 2.41
CA SER A 164 -64.49 -37.29 3.22
C SER A 164 -64.15 -37.39 4.66
#